data_11f7333554504f3fe171b86fe6bf775c
#
_entry.id   11f7333554504f3fe171b86fe6bf775c
#
_cell.length_a   1.000
_cell.length_b   1.000
_cell.length_c   1.000
_cell.angle_alpha   90.00
_cell.angle_beta   90.00
_cell.angle_gamma   90.00
#
_symmetry.space_group_name_H-M   'P 1'
#
loop_
_entity.id
_entity.type
_entity.pdbx_description
1 polymer ?
#
loop_
_entity_poly.entity_id
_entity_poly.type
_entity_poly.pdbx_seq_one_letter_code
_entity_poly.pdbx_strand_id
1 'polypeptide(L)'
;MRLKSKILIIAGSDSSGGAGIQADIKTVTSLGSYAMTAITAVTIQNTTGVKSVISIPTNEVKNQIIYSSRDIRPDAIKIGMLHSTEVVEKVAHALKILKVKKIVLDPVMVAKGGTKLIDSKAIQTLKKKVIKKCSFDHTKHSRGRNFSRD
;
A
#
# COMPACT_ATOMS: atom_id res chain seq x y z
N MET A 1 -17.49 8.06 -20.68
CA MET A 1 -16.18 8.62 -20.27
C MET A 1 -15.13 7.51 -20.44
N ARG A 2 -14.05 7.75 -21.20
CA ARG A 2 -12.98 6.74 -21.37
C ARG A 2 -12.08 6.75 -20.13
N LEU A 3 -11.90 5.61 -19.48
CA LEU A 3 -10.98 5.46 -18.34
C LEU A 3 -9.55 5.76 -18.77
N LYS A 4 -8.82 6.55 -17.97
CA LYS A 4 -7.42 6.89 -18.24
C LYS A 4 -6.47 5.73 -17.93
N SER A 5 -6.71 5.02 -16.82
CA SER A 5 -5.90 3.89 -16.36
C SER A 5 -6.63 3.07 -15.29
N LYS A 6 -6.08 1.90 -14.98
CA LYS A 6 -6.54 1.00 -13.90
C LYS A 6 -5.42 0.88 -12.87
N ILE A 7 -5.70 1.28 -11.65
CA ILE A 7 -4.70 1.36 -10.57
C ILE A 7 -5.05 0.34 -9.49
N LEU A 8 -4.13 -0.55 -9.18
CA LEU A 8 -4.24 -1.42 -8.01
C LEU A 8 -3.63 -0.71 -6.80
N ILE A 9 -4.44 -0.53 -5.77
CA ILE A 9 -4.05 0.07 -4.49
C ILE A 9 -3.89 -1.05 -3.46
N ILE A 10 -2.70 -1.19 -2.86
CA ILE A 10 -2.39 -2.16 -1.82
C ILE A 10 -2.09 -1.37 -0.55
N ALA A 11 -3.02 -1.31 0.39
CA ALA A 11 -2.87 -0.50 1.61
C ALA A 11 -3.84 -0.91 2.72
N GLY A 12 -3.70 -0.31 3.89
CA GLY A 12 -4.66 -0.44 4.98
C GLY A 12 -5.92 0.40 4.72
N SER A 13 -7.02 0.00 5.35
CA SER A 13 -8.29 0.73 5.36
C SER A 13 -8.32 1.72 6.51
N ASP A 14 -8.61 3.00 6.23
CA ASP A 14 -8.83 4.06 7.21
C ASP A 14 -10.34 4.31 7.36
N SER A 15 -10.90 3.97 8.53
CA SER A 15 -12.32 4.14 8.81
C SER A 15 -12.79 5.60 8.78
N SER A 16 -11.89 6.57 8.99
CA SER A 16 -12.20 8.00 8.88
C SER A 16 -12.20 8.53 7.44
N GLY A 17 -11.66 7.75 6.49
CA GLY A 17 -11.66 8.08 5.07
C GLY A 17 -10.64 9.11 4.61
N GLY A 18 -9.75 9.57 5.51
CA GLY A 18 -8.74 10.61 5.23
C GLY A 18 -7.39 10.09 4.76
N ALA A 19 -7.14 8.77 4.85
CA ALA A 19 -5.91 8.11 4.47
C ALA A 19 -6.20 6.73 3.85
N GLY A 20 -5.16 5.90 3.66
CA GLY A 20 -5.25 4.52 3.23
C GLY A 20 -6.04 4.31 1.93
N ILE A 21 -6.69 3.15 1.84
CA ILE A 21 -7.49 2.76 0.66
C ILE A 21 -8.53 3.83 0.30
N GLN A 22 -9.21 4.42 1.27
CA GLN A 22 -10.29 5.38 1.04
C GLN A 22 -9.79 6.66 0.38
N ALA A 23 -8.69 7.23 0.86
CA ALA A 23 -8.09 8.43 0.25
C ALA A 23 -7.56 8.12 -1.15
N ASP A 24 -6.94 6.97 -1.34
CA ASP A 24 -6.38 6.55 -2.62
C ASP A 24 -7.49 6.31 -3.66
N ILE A 25 -8.61 5.66 -3.29
CA ILE A 25 -9.78 5.49 -4.19
C ILE A 25 -10.30 6.84 -4.63
N LYS A 26 -10.54 7.77 -3.69
CA LYS A 26 -11.01 9.13 -4.00
C LYS A 26 -10.10 9.82 -5.01
N THR A 27 -8.78 9.74 -4.77
CA THR A 27 -7.77 10.37 -5.64
C THR A 27 -7.76 9.75 -7.03
N VAL A 28 -7.70 8.43 -7.13
CA VAL A 28 -7.67 7.70 -8.41
C VAL A 28 -8.94 7.98 -9.22
N THR A 29 -10.10 7.96 -8.56
CA THR A 29 -11.39 8.21 -9.20
C THR A 29 -11.52 9.67 -9.68
N SER A 30 -11.11 10.63 -8.86
CA SER A 30 -11.15 12.06 -9.24
C SER A 30 -10.25 12.38 -10.45
N LEU A 31 -9.19 11.61 -10.63
CA LEU A 31 -8.30 11.71 -11.79
C LEU A 31 -8.82 10.98 -13.04
N GLY A 32 -10.01 10.38 -12.99
CA GLY A 32 -10.65 9.68 -14.11
C GLY A 32 -10.09 8.29 -14.37
N SER A 33 -9.52 7.63 -13.35
CA SER A 33 -8.99 6.28 -13.42
C SER A 33 -9.82 5.30 -12.58
N TYR A 34 -9.68 4.00 -12.86
CA TYR A 34 -10.36 2.93 -12.11
C TYR A 34 -9.50 2.48 -10.92
N ALA A 35 -10.07 2.45 -9.73
CA ALA A 35 -9.39 2.01 -8.51
C ALA A 35 -9.76 0.56 -8.20
N MET A 36 -8.75 -0.32 -8.18
CA MET A 36 -8.82 -1.67 -7.63
C MET A 36 -8.14 -1.67 -6.26
N THR A 37 -8.52 -2.57 -5.37
CA THR A 37 -7.98 -2.57 -4.00
C THR A 37 -7.56 -3.96 -3.53
N ALA A 38 -6.51 -3.99 -2.69
CA ALA A 38 -6.15 -5.10 -1.83
C ALA A 38 -5.89 -4.55 -0.42
N ILE A 39 -6.76 -4.90 0.51
CA ILE A 39 -6.71 -4.40 1.90
C ILE A 39 -5.73 -5.23 2.70
N THR A 40 -4.75 -4.58 3.33
CA THR A 40 -3.72 -5.24 4.15
C THR A 40 -4.09 -5.33 5.63
N ALA A 41 -4.83 -4.35 6.12
CA ALA A 41 -5.35 -4.27 7.48
C ALA A 41 -6.56 -3.33 7.53
N VAL A 42 -7.41 -3.50 8.53
CA VAL A 42 -8.50 -2.56 8.85
C VAL A 42 -8.11 -1.79 10.10
N THR A 43 -8.17 -0.46 10.07
CA THR A 43 -7.91 0.36 11.24
C THR A 43 -9.20 0.87 11.87
N ILE A 44 -9.24 0.93 13.19
CA ILE A 44 -10.20 1.71 13.94
C ILE A 44 -9.54 3.06 14.20
N GLN A 45 -9.88 4.02 13.36
CA GLN A 45 -9.14 5.28 13.25
C GLN A 45 -10.10 6.46 13.09
N ASN A 46 -9.67 7.62 13.60
CA ASN A 46 -10.31 8.90 13.39
C ASN A 46 -9.24 9.97 13.06
N THR A 47 -9.63 11.24 13.01
CA THR A 47 -8.73 12.36 12.65
C THR A 47 -7.66 12.66 13.70
N THR A 48 -7.79 12.13 14.91
CA THR A 48 -6.87 12.34 16.03
C THR A 48 -5.88 11.21 16.23
N GLY A 49 -6.21 9.95 15.80
CA GLY A 49 -5.31 8.83 15.95
C GLY A 49 -5.91 7.47 15.56
N VAL A 50 -5.09 6.43 15.76
CA VAL A 50 -5.43 5.03 15.51
C VAL A 50 -5.64 4.33 16.85
N LYS A 51 -6.86 3.80 17.07
CA LYS A 51 -7.23 3.05 18.28
C LYS A 51 -6.73 1.60 18.20
N SER A 52 -6.92 0.96 17.04
CA SER A 52 -6.48 -0.43 16.82
C SER A 52 -6.31 -0.73 15.33
N VAL A 53 -5.55 -1.81 15.06
CA VAL A 53 -5.28 -2.31 13.72
C VAL A 53 -5.61 -3.80 13.71
N ILE A 54 -6.46 -4.23 12.77
CA ILE A 54 -6.82 -5.62 12.55
C ILE A 54 -6.20 -6.06 11.22
N SER A 55 -5.24 -6.99 11.28
CA SER A 55 -4.56 -7.49 10.09
C SER A 55 -5.47 -8.41 9.27
N ILE A 56 -5.46 -8.26 7.95
CA ILE A 56 -6.04 -9.25 7.05
C ILE A 56 -5.08 -10.45 6.96
N PRO A 57 -5.57 -11.71 6.97
CA PRO A 57 -4.71 -12.87 6.78
C PRO A 57 -3.84 -12.76 5.54
N THR A 58 -2.55 -13.02 5.67
CA THR A 58 -1.55 -12.66 4.65
C THR A 58 -1.76 -13.35 3.30
N ASN A 59 -2.31 -14.57 3.31
CA ASN A 59 -2.68 -15.26 2.08
C ASN A 59 -3.86 -14.56 1.40
N GLU A 60 -4.81 -14.03 2.16
CA GLU A 60 -5.96 -13.30 1.60
C GLU A 60 -5.54 -11.94 1.01
N VAL A 61 -4.55 -11.28 1.58
CA VAL A 61 -3.94 -10.10 0.94
C VAL A 61 -3.38 -10.46 -0.43
N LYS A 62 -2.61 -11.55 -0.53
CA LYS A 62 -2.09 -12.05 -1.81
C LYS A 62 -3.21 -12.43 -2.78
N ASN A 63 -4.24 -13.12 -2.29
CA ASN A 63 -5.38 -13.57 -3.09
C ASN A 63 -6.16 -12.38 -3.67
N GLN A 64 -6.44 -11.32 -2.89
CA GLN A 64 -7.03 -10.08 -3.39
C GLN A 64 -6.23 -9.51 -4.58
N ILE A 65 -4.90 -9.39 -4.42
CA ILE A 65 -4.00 -8.87 -5.45
C ILE A 65 -4.10 -9.70 -6.74
N ILE A 66 -3.92 -11.01 -6.61
CA ILE A 66 -3.84 -11.89 -7.79
C ILE A 66 -5.20 -12.03 -8.48
N TYR A 67 -6.27 -12.22 -7.70
CA TYR A 67 -7.60 -12.49 -8.25
C TYR A 67 -8.14 -11.28 -9.03
N SER A 68 -8.11 -10.09 -8.43
CA SER A 68 -8.54 -8.86 -9.09
C SER A 68 -7.67 -8.49 -10.30
N SER A 69 -6.34 -8.70 -10.19
CA SER A 69 -5.42 -8.36 -11.28
C SER A 69 -5.49 -9.29 -12.47
N ARG A 70 -5.91 -10.54 -12.30
CA ARG A 70 -6.12 -11.47 -13.43
C ARG A 70 -7.28 -11.05 -14.31
N ASP A 71 -8.32 -10.48 -13.73
CA ASP A 71 -9.49 -9.98 -14.42
C ASP A 71 -9.22 -8.58 -15.02
N ILE A 72 -8.91 -7.60 -14.18
CA ILE A 72 -8.90 -6.18 -14.58
C ILE A 72 -7.56 -5.74 -15.19
N ARG A 73 -6.44 -6.40 -14.87
CA ARG A 73 -5.09 -6.10 -15.37
C ARG A 73 -4.66 -4.64 -15.10
N PRO A 74 -4.08 -4.34 -13.93
CA PRO A 74 -3.69 -2.99 -13.56
C PRO A 74 -2.56 -2.43 -14.44
N ASP A 75 -2.66 -1.15 -14.80
CA ASP A 75 -1.63 -0.41 -15.53
C ASP A 75 -0.52 0.07 -14.59
N ALA A 76 -0.85 0.33 -13.31
CA ALA A 76 0.09 0.68 -12.26
C ALA A 76 -0.38 0.19 -10.89
N ILE A 77 0.54 0.14 -9.93
CA ILE A 77 0.30 -0.29 -8.56
C ILE A 77 0.75 0.83 -7.61
N LYS A 78 -0.13 1.22 -6.67
CA LYS A 78 0.24 2.04 -5.51
C LYS A 78 0.29 1.16 -4.26
N ILE A 79 1.37 1.26 -3.51
CA ILE A 79 1.58 0.54 -2.26
C ILE A 79 1.63 1.56 -1.12
N GLY A 80 0.77 1.38 -0.12
CA GLY A 80 0.76 2.15 1.12
C GLY A 80 1.22 1.31 2.32
N MET A 81 0.44 1.32 3.41
CA MET A 81 0.74 0.59 4.64
C MET A 81 0.68 -0.94 4.43
N LEU A 82 1.76 -1.64 4.75
CA LEU A 82 1.86 -3.10 4.68
C LEU A 82 1.89 -3.82 6.04
N HIS A 83 1.89 -3.07 7.14
CA HIS A 83 1.75 -3.50 8.53
C HIS A 83 2.80 -4.53 9.03
N SER A 84 2.97 -5.70 8.40
CA SER A 84 3.87 -6.78 8.88
C SER A 84 4.85 -7.30 7.83
N THR A 85 5.91 -7.98 8.30
CA THR A 85 6.91 -8.64 7.44
C THR A 85 6.26 -9.64 6.50
N GLU A 86 5.33 -10.45 6.99
CA GLU A 86 4.64 -11.49 6.23
C GLU A 86 3.80 -10.89 5.10
N VAL A 87 3.10 -9.77 5.36
CA VAL A 87 2.36 -9.04 4.32
C VAL A 87 3.32 -8.49 3.27
N VAL A 88 4.45 -7.89 3.67
CA VAL A 88 5.48 -7.40 2.72
C VAL A 88 5.97 -8.53 1.81
N GLU A 89 6.22 -9.73 2.37
CA GLU A 89 6.66 -10.89 1.59
C GLU A 89 5.62 -11.38 0.60
N LYS A 90 4.35 -11.46 1.01
CA LYS A 90 3.24 -11.88 0.14
C LYS A 90 3.00 -10.87 -0.98
N VAL A 91 3.05 -9.56 -0.68
CA VAL A 91 2.97 -8.49 -1.67
C VAL A 91 4.14 -8.59 -2.66
N ALA A 92 5.38 -8.70 -2.18
CA ALA A 92 6.56 -8.83 -3.04
C ALA A 92 6.49 -10.06 -3.96
N HIS A 93 5.92 -11.18 -3.47
CA HIS A 93 5.66 -12.37 -4.28
C HIS A 93 4.60 -12.09 -5.36
N ALA A 94 3.46 -11.46 -4.99
CA ALA A 94 2.42 -11.11 -5.95
C ALA A 94 2.94 -10.16 -7.06
N LEU A 95 3.75 -9.16 -6.71
CA LEU A 95 4.38 -8.26 -7.68
C LEU A 95 5.28 -8.98 -8.70
N LYS A 96 5.94 -10.08 -8.31
CA LYS A 96 6.73 -10.91 -9.24
C LYS A 96 5.84 -11.60 -10.27
N ILE A 97 4.66 -12.06 -9.86
CA ILE A 97 3.70 -12.76 -10.71
C ILE A 97 3.08 -11.77 -11.71
N LEU A 98 2.66 -10.59 -11.26
CA LEU A 98 1.93 -9.62 -12.07
C LEU A 98 2.78 -8.92 -13.13
N LYS A 99 4.08 -8.81 -12.93
CA LYS A 99 5.04 -8.15 -13.86
C LYS A 99 4.65 -6.70 -14.22
N VAL A 100 3.89 -6.01 -13.38
CA VAL A 100 3.54 -4.59 -13.58
C VAL A 100 4.80 -3.75 -13.38
N LYS A 101 5.08 -2.86 -14.33
CA LYS A 101 6.32 -2.07 -14.33
C LYS A 101 6.21 -0.77 -13.51
N LYS A 102 5.02 -0.16 -13.48
CA LYS A 102 4.80 1.11 -12.79
C LYS A 102 4.34 0.85 -11.36
N ILE A 103 5.25 0.98 -10.41
CA ILE A 103 4.97 0.77 -8.98
C ILE A 103 5.37 2.03 -8.22
N VAL A 104 4.41 2.59 -7.48
CA VAL A 104 4.63 3.71 -6.56
C VAL A 104 4.51 3.19 -5.14
N LEU A 105 5.53 3.43 -4.32
CA LEU A 105 5.55 3.09 -2.91
C LEU A 105 5.47 4.36 -2.05
N ASP A 106 4.46 4.43 -1.18
CA ASP A 106 4.34 5.41 -0.09
C ASP A 106 4.50 4.64 1.24
N PRO A 107 5.75 4.50 1.75
CA PRO A 107 6.02 3.65 2.91
C PRO A 107 5.55 4.35 4.19
N VAL A 108 4.29 4.14 4.54
CA VAL A 108 3.71 4.69 5.78
C VAL A 108 4.25 3.90 6.97
N MET A 109 5.13 4.52 7.76
CA MET A 109 5.76 3.89 8.92
C MET A 109 5.10 4.26 10.24
N VAL A 110 4.57 5.49 10.33
CA VAL A 110 3.99 6.05 11.54
C VAL A 110 2.68 6.73 11.18
N ALA A 111 1.61 6.47 11.95
CA ALA A 111 0.35 7.16 11.82
C ALA A 111 0.44 8.60 12.36
N LYS A 112 -0.53 9.45 11.99
CA LYS A 112 -0.77 10.72 12.66
C LYS A 112 -1.06 10.40 14.16
N GLY A 113 -0.30 11.00 15.07
CA GLY A 113 -0.37 10.66 16.50
C GLY A 113 0.75 9.73 17.00
N GLY A 114 1.71 9.34 16.13
CA GLY A 114 2.94 8.65 16.57
C GLY A 114 2.86 7.12 16.65
N THR A 115 1.69 6.53 16.41
CA THR A 115 1.54 5.07 16.41
C THR A 115 2.36 4.42 15.30
N LYS A 116 3.26 3.50 15.66
CA LYS A 116 4.02 2.70 14.68
C LYS A 116 3.07 1.76 13.94
N LEU A 117 3.07 1.84 12.61
CA LEU A 117 2.22 1.03 11.73
C LEU A 117 2.95 -0.14 11.08
N ILE A 118 4.28 -0.21 11.24
CA ILE A 118 5.13 -1.25 10.67
C ILE A 118 6.30 -1.53 11.62
N ASP A 119 6.70 -2.79 11.77
CA ASP A 119 7.85 -3.18 12.59
C ASP A 119 9.20 -2.98 11.85
N SER A 120 10.31 -2.98 12.61
CA SER A 120 11.65 -2.75 12.06
C SER A 120 12.10 -3.83 11.08
N LYS A 121 11.68 -5.10 11.27
CA LYS A 121 11.98 -6.22 10.39
C LYS A 121 11.21 -6.08 9.07
N ALA A 122 9.95 -5.66 9.14
CA ALA A 122 9.15 -5.38 7.95
C ALA A 122 9.73 -4.23 7.13
N ILE A 123 10.27 -3.17 7.75
CA ILE A 123 10.97 -2.07 7.07
C ILE A 123 12.18 -2.60 6.27
N GLN A 124 13.00 -3.46 6.88
CA GLN A 124 14.16 -4.05 6.19
C GLN A 124 13.74 -4.94 5.02
N THR A 125 12.68 -5.73 5.21
CA THR A 125 12.12 -6.59 4.16
C THR A 125 11.54 -5.77 3.02
N LEU A 126 10.85 -4.67 3.33
CA LEU A 126 10.32 -3.71 2.37
C LEU A 126 11.43 -3.14 1.49
N LYS A 127 12.53 -2.67 2.11
CA LYS A 127 13.71 -2.17 1.38
C LYS A 127 14.27 -3.22 0.41
N LYS A 128 14.49 -4.45 0.88
CA LYS A 128 15.12 -5.50 0.09
C LYS A 128 14.23 -6.05 -1.04
N LYS A 129 12.94 -6.22 -0.78
CA LYS A 129 12.04 -6.99 -1.67
C LYS A 129 11.09 -6.14 -2.50
N VAL A 130 10.73 -4.94 -2.06
CA VAL A 130 9.73 -4.08 -2.71
C VAL A 130 10.38 -2.83 -3.33
N ILE A 131 11.17 -2.06 -2.57
CA ILE A 131 11.75 -0.79 -3.05
C ILE A 131 12.55 -0.96 -4.34
N LYS A 132 13.34 -2.02 -4.46
CA LYS A 132 14.13 -2.33 -5.68
C LYS A 132 13.28 -2.49 -6.96
N LYS A 133 11.97 -2.66 -6.82
CA LYS A 133 11.03 -2.84 -7.94
C LYS A 133 10.20 -1.59 -8.22
N CYS A 134 10.24 -0.58 -7.35
CA CYS A 134 9.45 0.61 -7.49
C CYS A 134 10.01 1.53 -8.57
N SER A 135 9.14 2.07 -9.40
CA SER A 135 9.47 3.11 -10.38
C SER A 135 9.62 4.47 -9.71
N PHE A 136 8.94 4.67 -8.61
CA PHE A 136 8.94 5.89 -7.80
C PHE A 136 8.76 5.54 -6.32
N ASP A 137 9.64 6.08 -5.48
CA ASP A 137 9.59 5.96 -4.02
C ASP A 137 9.29 7.35 -3.44
N HIS A 138 8.10 7.52 -2.85
CA HIS A 138 7.72 8.75 -2.18
C HIS A 138 7.85 8.55 -0.66
N THR A 139 9.03 8.84 -0.14
CA THR A 139 9.23 8.91 1.30
C THR A 139 8.59 10.19 1.84
N LYS A 140 7.46 10.06 2.55
CA LYS A 140 7.00 11.15 3.41
C LYS A 140 8.08 11.45 4.43
N HIS A 141 8.68 12.63 4.36
CA HIS A 141 9.52 13.19 5.39
C HIS A 141 8.70 13.35 6.68
N SER A 142 8.63 12.32 7.52
CA SER A 142 8.49 12.55 8.94
C SER A 142 9.88 13.04 9.40
N ARG A 143 9.94 14.24 9.96
CA ARG A 143 11.17 14.89 10.41
C ARG A 143 12.13 13.84 11.00
N GLY A 144 13.26 13.63 10.33
CA GLY A 144 14.46 13.07 10.91
C GLY A 144 14.89 11.65 10.57
N ARG A 145 14.78 11.14 9.32
CA ARG A 145 15.74 10.15 8.81
C ARG A 145 15.60 9.99 7.30
N ASN A 146 16.65 10.37 6.58
CA ASN A 146 16.79 10.15 5.15
C ASN A 146 16.87 8.64 4.85
N PHE A 147 16.02 8.16 3.95
CA PHE A 147 16.25 6.91 3.24
C PHE A 147 17.18 7.23 2.06
N SER A 148 18.48 7.09 2.25
CA SER A 148 19.43 7.11 1.13
C SER A 148 19.32 5.79 0.37
N ARG A 149 19.39 5.87 -0.95
CA ARG A 149 19.69 4.73 -1.81
C ARG A 149 21.18 4.43 -1.63
N ASP A 150 21.48 3.39 -0.89
CA ASP A 150 22.78 2.70 -0.95
C ASP A 150 22.57 1.36 -1.65
#